data_5bd2d1bfbf3e64f56aa27740d4688fad
#
_entry.id   5bd2d1bfbf3e64f56aa27740d4688fad
#
_cell.length_a   1.000
_cell.length_b   1.000
_cell.length_c   1.000
_cell.angle_alpha   90.00
_cell.angle_beta   90.00
_cell.angle_gamma   90.00
#
_symmetry.space_group_name_H-M   'P 1'
#
loop_
_entity.id
_entity.type
_entity.pdbx_description
1 polymer ?
#
loop_
_entity_poly.entity_id
_entity_poly.type
_entity_poly.pdbx_seq_one_letter_code
_entity_poly.pdbx_strand_id
1 'polypeptide(L)'
;MSPPSISIRDRGLKFILCLFFLLSIQSQIQNQVSAQPQPEDTILFREGEILLSKGETEKALWRFKQLITDFPKSPLFNEARFRMGICYTQLKRPKDAIRILNELLSTFLASARMVQVFTLLGDNHLESKDRLTALHWYGKGLLVPGQPQEELKIKVKSIIDTYDTEEELNQIESLYRGVYAGGYTKLRLAQLEKHRGNDLLAKKILLELENEYRRMDYGSQARELLESIPIPIKAKYKVGIILPLSGIHRPFGERVLQAVQLAIKETDSQGKNPLISLLIRDSKGNPWEAEKAVGELVTKEKVIAIIGPLLSITFEKAARKAQQLKVPLLTFSQKEVPYGKSDFVFQNSITPADQIQTLVNVAINKLELRTFAVFYPNSPYGLHFKNLFTQEAIRRGGKVFGAVAYHEEQTDFGQEIKGFFKIENIQKHGPQRKRDEEFKPSVSVDGLFIPDTHDRVGTILSQMAYYDVKGITFLGTNAWNGPGLLSIGGKSAEGAMYVDAFFKRDPSPAVAYFVEEFRRTYQRDPETLEALSYDGAKLLKEILQSKTVSSPLQMSEELLQIKNFQGVSGLKGFGENGKKIRTLIILRVNKGQIERVEP
;
A
#
# COMPACT_ATOMS: atom_id res chain seq x y z
N MET A 1 84.98 -23.35 63.93
CA MET A 1 85.12 -24.42 62.96
C MET A 1 84.10 -25.47 63.31
N SER A 2 83.04 -25.55 62.65
CA SER A 2 81.82 -26.29 62.94
C SER A 2 81.89 -27.75 62.46
N PRO A 3 81.35 -28.73 63.16
CA PRO A 3 81.15 -30.08 62.62
C PRO A 3 79.71 -30.22 62.04
N PRO A 4 79.51 -31.20 61.21
CA PRO A 4 78.29 -31.28 60.35
C PRO A 4 77.12 -32.01 60.97
N SER A 5 75.94 -31.57 60.68
CA SER A 5 74.64 -32.11 61.07
C SER A 5 74.23 -33.34 60.24
N ILE A 6 73.83 -34.39 60.95
CA ILE A 6 73.25 -35.61 60.39
C ILE A 6 71.72 -35.45 60.22
N SER A 7 71.27 -35.68 59.05
CA SER A 7 69.89 -35.50 58.54
C SER A 7 68.94 -36.59 59.08
N ILE A 8 67.82 -36.14 59.71
CA ILE A 8 66.65 -36.93 60.13
C ILE A 8 65.61 -36.87 58.92
N ARG A 9 66.01 -37.31 57.77
CA ARG A 9 65.11 -37.17 56.60
C ARG A 9 64.61 -38.48 55.93
N ASP A 10 65.11 -39.66 56.39
CA ASP A 10 64.82 -40.92 55.65
C ASP A 10 63.77 -41.83 56.31
N ARG A 11 63.25 -41.54 57.47
CA ARG A 11 62.15 -42.34 58.07
C ARG A 11 60.74 -41.77 57.82
N GLY A 12 60.60 -40.49 57.50
CA GLY A 12 59.32 -39.83 57.22
C GLY A 12 58.79 -40.13 55.82
N LEU A 13 59.68 -40.32 54.84
CA LEU A 13 59.29 -40.48 53.47
C LEU A 13 58.64 -41.84 53.12
N LYS A 14 59.07 -42.93 53.85
CA LYS A 14 58.46 -44.26 53.69
C LYS A 14 57.12 -44.38 54.40
N PHE A 15 56.84 -43.64 55.43
CA PHE A 15 55.53 -43.61 56.09
C PHE A 15 54.52 -42.79 55.34
N ILE A 16 54.89 -41.74 54.65
CA ILE A 16 54.03 -40.90 53.79
C ILE A 16 53.69 -41.63 52.49
N LEU A 17 54.60 -42.39 51.88
CA LEU A 17 54.35 -43.22 50.75
C LEU A 17 53.39 -44.40 51.01
N CYS A 18 53.45 -45.02 52.19
CA CYS A 18 52.48 -46.06 52.59
C CYS A 18 51.11 -45.44 52.91
N LEU A 19 51.01 -44.24 53.46
CA LEU A 19 49.72 -43.57 53.64
C LEU A 19 49.06 -43.10 52.34
N PHE A 20 49.85 -42.66 51.37
CA PHE A 20 49.34 -42.32 50.04
C PHE A 20 48.90 -43.54 49.25
N PHE A 21 49.56 -44.71 49.41
CA PHE A 21 49.16 -45.95 48.77
C PHE A 21 47.89 -46.55 49.37
N LEU A 22 47.69 -46.40 50.70
CA LEU A 22 46.46 -46.80 51.39
C LEU A 22 45.29 -45.86 51.09
N LEU A 23 45.54 -44.55 50.95
CA LEU A 23 44.51 -43.56 50.51
C LEU A 23 44.13 -43.74 49.04
N SER A 24 45.06 -44.13 48.18
CA SER A 24 44.73 -44.43 46.75
C SER A 24 43.95 -45.73 46.59
N ILE A 25 44.17 -46.75 47.43
CA ILE A 25 43.38 -47.96 47.44
C ILE A 25 41.99 -47.68 48.05
N GLN A 26 41.88 -46.85 49.07
CA GLN A 26 40.58 -46.44 49.64
C GLN A 26 39.77 -45.56 48.66
N SER A 27 40.41 -44.71 47.83
CA SER A 27 39.75 -43.96 46.80
C SER A 27 39.31 -44.83 45.60
N GLN A 28 40.02 -45.93 45.32
CA GLN A 28 39.60 -46.91 44.30
C GLN A 28 38.48 -47.84 44.80
N ILE A 29 38.42 -48.13 46.11
CA ILE A 29 37.34 -48.92 46.70
C ILE A 29 36.08 -48.07 46.91
N GLN A 30 36.19 -46.77 47.16
CA GLN A 30 35.05 -45.86 47.25
C GLN A 30 34.46 -45.47 45.89
N ASN A 31 35.13 -45.70 44.76
CA ASN A 31 34.58 -45.56 43.41
C ASN A 31 33.85 -46.81 42.91
N GLN A 32 33.79 -47.91 43.68
CA GLN A 32 32.80 -48.95 43.57
C GLN A 32 31.60 -48.72 44.50
N VAL A 33 31.16 -47.45 44.62
CA VAL A 33 29.82 -47.19 45.13
C VAL A 33 28.85 -47.73 44.11
N SER A 34 28.17 -48.80 44.51
CA SER A 34 27.05 -49.42 43.86
C SER A 34 26.28 -48.41 43.00
N ALA A 35 26.41 -48.54 41.67
CA ALA A 35 25.46 -47.90 40.75
C ALA A 35 24.11 -48.54 41.11
N GLN A 36 23.28 -47.85 41.89
CA GLN A 36 21.89 -48.20 42.01
C GLN A 36 21.35 -48.27 40.57
N PRO A 37 20.59 -49.31 40.20
CA PRO A 37 20.01 -49.38 38.87
C PRO A 37 19.24 -48.11 38.64
N GLN A 38 19.67 -47.33 37.61
CA GLN A 38 18.95 -46.10 37.28
C GLN A 38 17.51 -46.50 36.86
N PRO A 39 16.50 -45.71 37.23
CA PRO A 39 15.15 -45.96 36.81
C PRO A 39 15.09 -46.15 35.28
N GLU A 40 14.32 -47.08 34.78
CA GLU A 40 14.25 -47.42 33.34
C GLU A 40 13.88 -46.19 32.48
N ASP A 41 13.04 -45.29 32.96
CA ASP A 41 12.70 -44.04 32.29
C ASP A 41 13.93 -43.12 32.10
N THR A 42 14.85 -43.08 33.08
CA THR A 42 16.11 -42.35 33.00
C THR A 42 17.07 -42.97 32.00
N ILE A 43 17.09 -44.31 31.88
CA ILE A 43 17.90 -45.00 30.88
C ILE A 43 17.37 -44.68 29.46
N LEU A 44 16.07 -44.80 29.23
CA LEU A 44 15.44 -44.49 27.95
C LEU A 44 15.68 -43.03 27.54
N PHE A 45 15.57 -42.11 28.49
CA PHE A 45 15.83 -40.69 28.21
C PHE A 45 17.29 -40.46 27.80
N ARG A 46 18.25 -41.01 28.53
CA ARG A 46 19.68 -40.90 28.23
C ARG A 46 20.04 -41.51 26.88
N GLU A 47 19.50 -42.71 26.57
CA GLU A 47 19.69 -43.34 25.25
C GLU A 47 19.14 -42.46 24.13
N GLY A 48 17.95 -41.86 24.32
CA GLY A 48 17.38 -40.90 23.40
C GLY A 48 18.29 -39.68 23.18
N GLU A 49 18.85 -39.10 24.24
CA GLU A 49 19.80 -37.96 24.16
C GLU A 49 21.08 -38.33 23.39
N ILE A 50 21.65 -39.54 23.69
CA ILE A 50 22.85 -40.02 22.97
C ILE A 50 22.56 -40.20 21.49
N LEU A 51 21.43 -40.81 21.13
CA LEU A 51 21.03 -41.02 19.74
C LEU A 51 20.80 -39.68 19.03
N LEU A 52 20.16 -38.74 19.72
CA LEU A 52 19.91 -37.41 19.16
C LEU A 52 21.24 -36.65 18.92
N SER A 53 22.19 -36.72 19.84
CA SER A 53 23.51 -36.12 19.67
C SER A 53 24.34 -36.73 18.54
N LYS A 54 24.09 -37.99 18.20
CA LYS A 54 24.70 -38.70 17.06
C LYS A 54 24.00 -38.43 15.73
N GLY A 55 22.91 -37.64 15.73
CA GLY A 55 22.09 -37.41 14.54
C GLY A 55 21.16 -38.56 14.14
N GLU A 56 21.05 -39.61 14.99
CA GLU A 56 20.15 -40.73 14.78
C GLU A 56 18.72 -40.38 15.23
N THR A 57 18.15 -39.34 14.65
CA THR A 57 16.95 -38.64 15.13
C THR A 57 15.71 -39.54 15.17
N GLU A 58 15.52 -40.47 14.23
CA GLU A 58 14.38 -41.37 14.25
C GLU A 58 14.46 -42.38 15.40
N LYS A 59 15.67 -42.91 15.68
CA LYS A 59 15.86 -43.82 16.80
C LYS A 59 15.69 -43.07 18.14
N ALA A 60 16.19 -41.84 18.24
CA ALA A 60 15.98 -40.99 19.40
C ALA A 60 14.49 -40.77 19.65
N LEU A 61 13.73 -40.40 18.60
CA LEU A 61 12.28 -40.23 18.66
C LEU A 61 11.57 -41.49 19.18
N TRP A 62 12.02 -42.64 18.74
CA TRP A 62 11.44 -43.92 19.20
C TRP A 62 11.69 -44.11 20.70
N ARG A 63 12.89 -43.86 21.23
CA ARG A 63 13.21 -43.93 22.66
C ARG A 63 12.37 -42.97 23.50
N PHE A 64 12.22 -41.71 23.07
CA PHE A 64 11.38 -40.78 23.79
C PHE A 64 9.89 -41.16 23.74
N LYS A 65 9.40 -41.72 22.63
CA LYS A 65 8.04 -42.29 22.57
C LYS A 65 7.84 -43.45 23.52
N GLN A 66 8.79 -44.37 23.59
CA GLN A 66 8.76 -45.50 24.51
C GLN A 66 8.65 -44.99 25.95
N LEU A 67 9.48 -44.00 26.34
CA LEU A 67 9.43 -43.40 27.67
C LEU A 67 8.04 -42.87 28.02
N ILE A 68 7.43 -42.06 27.14
CA ILE A 68 6.13 -41.45 27.44
C ILE A 68 4.99 -42.48 27.44
N THR A 69 5.13 -43.59 26.72
CA THR A 69 4.15 -44.66 26.67
C THR A 69 4.23 -45.55 27.89
N ASP A 70 5.45 -45.99 28.23
CA ASP A 70 5.67 -46.97 29.29
C ASP A 70 5.69 -46.33 30.68
N PHE A 71 6.09 -45.02 30.75
CA PHE A 71 6.24 -44.27 32.02
C PHE A 71 5.47 -42.93 32.00
N PRO A 72 4.15 -42.91 31.89
CA PRO A 72 3.36 -41.68 31.77
C PRO A 72 3.39 -40.78 33.02
N LYS A 73 3.84 -41.30 34.16
CA LYS A 73 4.02 -40.55 35.42
C LYS A 73 5.48 -40.17 35.70
N SER A 74 6.39 -40.43 34.78
CA SER A 74 7.80 -40.07 34.92
C SER A 74 7.97 -38.53 35.05
N PRO A 75 8.86 -38.05 35.92
CA PRO A 75 9.25 -36.64 35.96
C PRO A 75 9.88 -36.19 34.65
N LEU A 76 10.38 -37.11 33.83
CA LEU A 76 10.95 -36.84 32.51
C LEU A 76 9.92 -36.77 31.39
N PHE A 77 8.65 -37.07 31.65
CA PHE A 77 7.58 -37.14 30.66
C PHE A 77 7.50 -35.89 29.76
N ASN A 78 7.44 -34.69 30.35
CA ASN A 78 7.33 -33.45 29.57
C ASN A 78 8.66 -33.08 28.89
N GLU A 79 9.80 -33.41 29.50
CA GLU A 79 11.11 -33.22 28.87
C GLU A 79 11.28 -34.14 27.68
N ALA A 80 10.85 -35.40 27.78
CA ALA A 80 10.85 -36.35 26.66
C ALA A 80 9.95 -35.83 25.50
N ARG A 81 8.76 -35.31 25.80
CA ARG A 81 7.88 -34.68 24.78
C ARG A 81 8.54 -33.47 24.13
N PHE A 82 9.27 -32.68 24.87
CA PHE A 82 10.03 -31.55 24.30
C PHE A 82 11.12 -32.07 23.35
N ARG A 83 11.87 -33.14 23.74
CA ARG A 83 12.84 -33.78 22.84
C ARG A 83 12.20 -34.38 21.59
N MET A 84 11.02 -34.96 21.72
CA MET A 84 10.24 -35.40 20.55
C MET A 84 9.91 -34.20 19.62
N GLY A 85 9.57 -33.03 20.17
CA GLY A 85 9.38 -31.82 19.39
C GLY A 85 10.63 -31.43 18.57
N ILE A 86 11.82 -31.51 19.19
CA ILE A 86 13.11 -31.33 18.48
C ILE A 86 13.30 -32.39 17.39
N CYS A 87 13.06 -33.65 17.70
CA CYS A 87 13.19 -34.73 16.73
C CYS A 87 12.27 -34.51 15.51
N TYR A 88 11.01 -34.19 15.73
CA TYR A 88 10.08 -33.93 14.63
C TYR A 88 10.50 -32.71 13.77
N THR A 89 11.04 -31.66 14.40
CA THR A 89 11.59 -30.51 13.68
C THR A 89 12.76 -30.91 12.78
N GLN A 90 13.73 -31.67 13.32
CA GLN A 90 14.88 -32.17 12.54
C GLN A 90 14.47 -33.13 11.40
N LEU A 91 13.43 -33.93 11.62
CA LEU A 91 12.87 -34.85 10.61
C LEU A 91 11.96 -34.13 9.58
N LYS A 92 11.84 -32.80 9.63
CA LYS A 92 10.96 -32.01 8.77
C LYS A 92 9.49 -32.46 8.79
N ARG A 93 9.02 -32.77 9.98
CA ARG A 93 7.64 -33.18 10.26
C ARG A 93 6.92 -32.07 11.05
N PRO A 94 6.68 -30.88 10.45
CA PRO A 94 6.24 -29.69 11.18
C PRO A 94 4.88 -29.89 11.87
N LYS A 95 3.95 -30.62 11.26
CA LYS A 95 2.62 -30.87 11.86
C LYS A 95 2.70 -31.62 13.18
N ASP A 96 3.56 -32.65 13.25
CA ASP A 96 3.77 -33.42 14.47
C ASP A 96 4.49 -32.59 15.53
N ALA A 97 5.51 -31.84 15.13
CA ALA A 97 6.24 -30.93 16.01
C ALA A 97 5.30 -29.86 16.62
N ILE A 98 4.52 -29.18 15.80
CA ILE A 98 3.57 -28.13 16.26
C ILE A 98 2.57 -28.74 17.25
N ARG A 99 2.00 -29.91 16.97
CA ARG A 99 1.06 -30.57 17.87
C ARG A 99 1.66 -30.82 19.25
N ILE A 100 2.82 -31.46 19.31
CA ILE A 100 3.43 -31.83 20.61
C ILE A 100 3.96 -30.61 21.38
N LEU A 101 4.50 -29.61 20.66
CA LEU A 101 5.01 -28.39 21.28
C LEU A 101 3.89 -27.52 21.85
N ASN A 102 2.73 -27.44 21.19
CA ASN A 102 1.57 -26.72 21.70
C ASN A 102 1.06 -27.31 23.02
N GLU A 103 1.10 -28.63 23.17
CA GLU A 103 0.69 -29.30 24.42
C GLU A 103 1.64 -28.97 25.59
N LEU A 104 2.86 -28.49 25.31
CA LEU A 104 3.85 -28.13 26.33
C LEU A 104 3.75 -26.66 26.78
N LEU A 105 2.95 -25.84 26.13
CA LEU A 105 2.86 -24.40 26.43
C LEU A 105 2.41 -24.12 27.87
N SER A 106 1.52 -24.94 28.43
CA SER A 106 1.08 -24.82 29.83
C SER A 106 2.07 -25.39 30.83
N THR A 107 2.99 -26.25 30.39
CA THR A 107 3.91 -26.97 31.27
C THR A 107 5.16 -26.16 31.64
N PHE A 108 5.72 -25.43 30.69
CA PHE A 108 7.00 -24.72 30.86
C PHE A 108 6.83 -23.22 31.14
N LEU A 109 5.68 -22.79 31.64
CA LEU A 109 5.40 -21.39 31.98
C LEU A 109 6.55 -20.76 32.79
N ALA A 110 7.00 -19.58 32.33
CA ALA A 110 8.06 -18.79 32.95
C ALA A 110 9.45 -19.45 33.05
N SER A 111 9.77 -20.47 32.27
CA SER A 111 11.08 -21.11 32.23
C SER A 111 11.89 -20.73 30.97
N ALA A 112 13.24 -20.89 31.05
CA ALA A 112 14.10 -20.76 29.86
C ALA A 112 13.70 -21.72 28.73
N ARG A 113 13.09 -22.85 29.07
CA ARG A 113 12.58 -23.85 28.12
C ARG A 113 11.46 -23.29 27.24
N MET A 114 10.67 -22.33 27.76
CA MET A 114 9.59 -21.68 27.02
C MET A 114 10.10 -20.97 25.76
N VAL A 115 11.26 -20.29 25.85
CA VAL A 115 11.87 -19.63 24.67
C VAL A 115 12.19 -20.67 23.59
N GLN A 116 12.73 -21.83 23.99
CA GLN A 116 13.04 -22.90 23.05
C GLN A 116 11.77 -23.48 22.41
N VAL A 117 10.69 -23.63 23.17
CA VAL A 117 9.39 -24.08 22.64
C VAL A 117 8.85 -23.07 21.63
N PHE A 118 8.88 -21.77 21.94
CA PHE A 118 8.45 -20.72 21.02
C PHE A 118 9.32 -20.67 19.75
N THR A 119 10.63 -20.83 19.88
CA THR A 119 11.55 -20.90 18.74
C THR A 119 11.20 -22.05 17.82
N LEU A 120 11.03 -23.26 18.38
CA LEU A 120 10.67 -24.45 17.60
C LEU A 120 9.30 -24.34 16.96
N LEU A 121 8.30 -23.77 17.64
CA LEU A 121 7.00 -23.48 17.05
C LEU A 121 7.14 -22.53 15.85
N GLY A 122 7.88 -21.45 16.01
CA GLY A 122 8.17 -20.53 14.92
C GLY A 122 8.87 -21.18 13.74
N ASP A 123 9.91 -22.00 13.99
CA ASP A 123 10.66 -22.72 12.96
C ASP A 123 9.75 -23.68 12.16
N ASN A 124 8.86 -24.40 12.84
CA ASN A 124 7.95 -25.35 12.19
C ASN A 124 6.80 -24.67 11.43
N HIS A 125 6.33 -23.50 11.88
CA HIS A 125 5.39 -22.69 11.11
C HIS A 125 6.08 -22.10 9.87
N LEU A 126 7.34 -21.69 9.99
CA LEU A 126 8.11 -21.19 8.85
C LEU A 126 8.36 -22.29 7.81
N GLU A 127 8.71 -23.49 8.22
CA GLU A 127 8.85 -24.68 7.35
C GLU A 127 7.51 -24.98 6.64
N SER A 128 6.39 -24.72 7.30
CA SER A 128 5.03 -24.84 6.74
C SER A 128 4.64 -23.65 5.86
N LYS A 129 5.53 -22.71 5.59
CA LYS A 129 5.31 -21.46 4.83
C LYS A 129 4.34 -20.48 5.49
N ASP A 130 4.02 -20.65 6.75
CA ASP A 130 3.17 -19.78 7.56
C ASP A 130 4.02 -18.72 8.29
N ARG A 131 4.46 -17.72 7.54
CA ARG A 131 5.36 -16.67 8.04
C ARG A 131 4.75 -15.83 9.16
N LEU A 132 3.45 -15.51 9.08
CA LEU A 132 2.80 -14.68 10.09
C LEU A 132 2.73 -15.40 11.44
N THR A 133 2.33 -16.66 11.45
CA THR A 133 2.32 -17.44 12.70
C THR A 133 3.74 -17.69 13.23
N ALA A 134 4.74 -17.84 12.35
CA ALA A 134 6.14 -17.90 12.78
C ALA A 134 6.58 -16.63 13.50
N LEU A 135 6.26 -15.44 12.95
CA LEU A 135 6.51 -14.14 13.61
C LEU A 135 5.81 -14.05 14.97
N HIS A 136 4.59 -14.57 15.09
CA HIS A 136 3.87 -14.62 16.37
C HIS A 136 4.66 -15.39 17.44
N TRP A 137 5.13 -16.58 17.12
CA TRP A 137 5.85 -17.41 18.09
C TRP A 137 7.22 -16.84 18.45
N TYR A 138 7.97 -16.35 17.47
CA TYR A 138 9.24 -15.67 17.76
C TYR A 138 9.03 -14.41 18.62
N GLY A 139 7.95 -13.64 18.33
CA GLY A 139 7.57 -12.49 19.14
C GLY A 139 7.24 -12.85 20.60
N LYS A 140 6.55 -13.98 20.81
CA LYS A 140 6.32 -14.54 22.16
C LYS A 140 7.63 -14.87 22.88
N GLY A 141 8.59 -15.46 22.18
CA GLY A 141 9.92 -15.76 22.71
C GLY A 141 10.66 -14.49 23.14
N LEU A 142 10.57 -13.41 22.39
CA LEU A 142 11.18 -12.12 22.70
C LEU A 142 10.58 -11.42 23.93
N LEU A 143 9.39 -11.82 24.38
CA LEU A 143 8.76 -11.27 25.58
C LEU A 143 9.18 -12.00 26.86
N VAL A 144 9.93 -13.10 26.80
CA VAL A 144 10.40 -13.83 27.97
C VAL A 144 11.62 -13.13 28.59
N PRO A 145 11.54 -12.63 29.83
CA PRO A 145 12.62 -11.86 30.43
C PRO A 145 13.87 -12.71 30.72
N GLY A 146 15.04 -12.07 30.67
CA GLY A 146 16.30 -12.66 31.16
C GLY A 146 16.91 -13.74 30.28
N GLN A 147 16.41 -13.92 29.03
CA GLN A 147 16.92 -14.89 28.08
C GLN A 147 17.66 -14.22 26.91
N PRO A 148 18.65 -14.89 26.28
CA PRO A 148 19.28 -14.40 25.06
C PRO A 148 18.25 -14.26 23.95
N GLN A 149 18.16 -13.07 23.33
CA GLN A 149 17.13 -12.74 22.34
C GLN A 149 17.66 -12.58 20.92
N GLU A 150 18.99 -12.57 20.74
CA GLU A 150 19.60 -12.23 19.45
C GLU A 150 19.21 -13.18 18.31
N GLU A 151 19.17 -14.49 18.55
CA GLU A 151 18.74 -15.47 17.55
C GLU A 151 17.30 -15.20 17.09
N LEU A 152 16.39 -14.94 18.03
CA LEU A 152 14.99 -14.65 17.72
C LEU A 152 14.83 -13.33 16.96
N LYS A 153 15.60 -12.31 17.31
CA LYS A 153 15.60 -11.04 16.58
C LYS A 153 16.05 -11.22 15.13
N ILE A 154 17.12 -12.03 14.91
CA ILE A 154 17.59 -12.36 13.56
C ILE A 154 16.49 -13.08 12.78
N LYS A 155 15.82 -14.07 13.37
CA LYS A 155 14.72 -14.80 12.73
C LYS A 155 13.54 -13.86 12.37
N VAL A 156 13.15 -12.96 13.26
CA VAL A 156 12.11 -11.96 13.01
C VAL A 156 12.52 -11.04 11.85
N LYS A 157 13.73 -10.48 11.88
CA LYS A 157 14.24 -9.61 10.82
C LYS A 157 14.25 -10.33 9.47
N SER A 158 14.79 -11.55 9.41
CA SER A 158 14.89 -12.33 8.17
C SER A 158 13.53 -12.60 7.52
N ILE A 159 12.47 -12.80 8.30
CA ILE A 159 11.11 -12.94 7.76
C ILE A 159 10.59 -11.61 7.24
N ILE A 160 10.70 -10.53 8.02
CA ILE A 160 10.19 -9.20 7.62
C ILE A 160 10.91 -8.71 6.36
N ASP A 161 12.21 -8.98 6.22
CA ASP A 161 13.01 -8.60 5.06
C ASP A 161 12.58 -9.30 3.76
N THR A 162 11.79 -10.36 3.83
CA THR A 162 11.22 -11.02 2.63
C THR A 162 9.98 -10.33 2.06
N TYR A 163 9.46 -9.30 2.75
CA TYR A 163 8.29 -8.54 2.29
C TYR A 163 8.74 -7.25 1.61
N ASP A 164 8.32 -7.07 0.36
CA ASP A 164 8.74 -5.95 -0.48
C ASP A 164 7.60 -4.98 -0.81
N THR A 165 6.37 -5.30 -0.40
CA THR A 165 5.23 -4.44 -0.64
C THR A 165 4.85 -3.66 0.62
N GLU A 166 4.43 -2.41 0.42
CA GLU A 166 3.97 -1.54 1.50
C GLU A 166 2.72 -2.10 2.19
N GLU A 167 1.84 -2.73 1.42
CA GLU A 167 0.59 -3.30 1.93
C GLU A 167 0.85 -4.43 2.93
N GLU A 168 1.72 -5.39 2.59
CA GLU A 168 2.10 -6.49 3.47
C GLU A 168 2.81 -5.97 4.73
N LEU A 169 3.74 -5.04 4.57
CA LEU A 169 4.46 -4.45 5.71
C LEU A 169 3.50 -3.68 6.65
N ASN A 170 2.54 -2.93 6.11
CA ASN A 170 1.53 -2.25 6.92
C ASN A 170 0.61 -3.24 7.66
N GLN A 171 0.28 -4.36 7.04
CA GLN A 171 -0.47 -5.44 7.70
C GLN A 171 0.32 -6.01 8.88
N ILE A 172 1.61 -6.29 8.70
CA ILE A 172 2.49 -6.80 9.76
C ILE A 172 2.63 -5.76 10.88
N GLU A 173 2.86 -4.49 10.55
CA GLU A 173 2.95 -3.41 11.55
C GLU A 173 1.69 -3.32 12.39
N SER A 174 0.52 -3.38 11.75
CA SER A 174 -0.76 -3.33 12.45
C SER A 174 -0.97 -4.51 13.39
N LEU A 175 -0.61 -5.74 12.96
CA LEU A 175 -0.74 -6.96 13.75
C LEU A 175 0.23 -7.00 14.95
N TYR A 176 1.43 -6.43 14.80
CA TYR A 176 2.52 -6.52 15.79
C TYR A 176 2.90 -5.17 16.39
N ARG A 177 1.97 -4.22 16.40
CA ARG A 177 2.19 -2.89 17.01
C ARG A 177 2.59 -3.00 18.48
N GLY A 178 3.58 -2.20 18.88
CA GLY A 178 4.07 -2.16 20.27
C GLY A 178 5.04 -3.28 20.64
N VAL A 179 5.31 -4.25 19.77
CA VAL A 179 6.32 -5.30 19.99
C VAL A 179 7.45 -5.22 18.95
N TYR A 180 8.51 -6.00 19.18
CA TYR A 180 9.75 -5.94 18.38
C TYR A 180 9.50 -6.02 16.85
N ALA A 181 8.66 -6.95 16.42
CA ALA A 181 8.37 -7.15 14.99
C ALA A 181 7.71 -5.91 14.37
N GLY A 182 6.75 -5.28 15.04
CA GLY A 182 6.09 -4.07 14.53
C GLY A 182 7.04 -2.89 14.35
N GLY A 183 7.95 -2.69 15.31
CA GLY A 183 8.94 -1.62 15.20
C GLY A 183 9.96 -1.88 14.09
N TYR A 184 10.44 -3.12 13.93
CA TYR A 184 11.34 -3.45 12.82
C TYR A 184 10.63 -3.32 11.47
N THR A 185 9.34 -3.66 11.39
CA THR A 185 8.53 -3.43 10.19
C THR A 185 8.41 -1.95 9.84
N LYS A 186 8.25 -1.06 10.84
CA LYS A 186 8.32 0.40 10.61
C LYS A 186 9.68 0.84 10.05
N LEU A 187 10.78 0.27 10.55
CA LEU A 187 12.10 0.57 9.98
C LEU A 187 12.18 0.13 8.51
N ARG A 188 11.69 -1.07 8.19
CA ARG A 188 11.67 -1.59 6.83
C ARG A 188 10.80 -0.75 5.90
N LEU A 189 9.62 -0.30 6.36
CA LEU A 189 8.77 0.66 5.65
C LEU A 189 9.50 1.97 5.36
N ALA A 190 10.21 2.53 6.34
CA ALA A 190 10.97 3.76 6.15
C ALA A 190 12.10 3.59 5.12
N GLN A 191 12.78 2.43 5.13
CA GLN A 191 13.81 2.10 4.12
C GLN A 191 13.19 2.01 2.72
N LEU A 192 12.05 1.34 2.59
CA LEU A 192 11.32 1.21 1.34
C LEU A 192 10.91 2.58 0.79
N GLU A 193 10.32 3.43 1.64
CA GLU A 193 9.90 4.77 1.25
C GLU A 193 11.08 5.68 0.87
N LYS A 194 12.19 5.57 1.59
CA LYS A 194 13.41 6.27 1.20
C LYS A 194 13.94 5.81 -0.15
N HIS A 195 13.95 4.50 -0.40
CA HIS A 195 14.39 3.94 -1.68
C HIS A 195 13.50 4.44 -2.85
N ARG A 196 12.21 4.61 -2.60
CA ARG A 196 11.25 5.21 -3.55
C ARG A 196 11.41 6.73 -3.71
N GLY A 197 12.28 7.36 -2.92
CA GLY A 197 12.48 8.81 -2.92
C GLY A 197 11.43 9.59 -2.12
N ASN A 198 10.62 8.92 -1.32
CA ASN A 198 9.62 9.50 -0.44
C ASN A 198 10.23 9.95 0.90
N ASP A 199 11.28 10.77 0.85
CA ASP A 199 12.08 11.20 2.01
C ASP A 199 11.25 11.76 3.17
N LEU A 200 10.19 12.51 2.86
CA LEU A 200 9.30 13.08 3.89
C LEU A 200 8.47 12.01 4.62
N LEU A 201 7.97 11.02 3.88
CA LEU A 201 7.22 9.91 4.45
C LEU A 201 8.15 9.01 5.26
N ALA A 202 9.32 8.68 4.71
CA ALA A 202 10.36 7.92 5.40
C ALA A 202 10.75 8.61 6.72
N LYS A 203 10.98 9.92 6.70
CA LYS A 203 11.28 10.71 7.91
C LYS A 203 10.15 10.66 8.93
N LYS A 204 8.90 10.78 8.50
CA LYS A 204 7.73 10.68 9.39
C LYS A 204 7.69 9.32 10.08
N ILE A 205 7.84 8.24 9.32
CA ILE A 205 7.84 6.87 9.85
C ILE A 205 8.98 6.69 10.86
N LEU A 206 10.18 7.21 10.59
CA LEU A 206 11.33 7.13 11.49
C LEU A 206 11.12 7.89 12.80
N LEU A 207 10.50 9.08 12.75
CA LEU A 207 10.16 9.84 13.96
C LEU A 207 9.10 9.13 14.81
N GLU A 208 8.10 8.50 14.18
CA GLU A 208 7.14 7.66 14.88
C GLU A 208 7.83 6.44 15.51
N LEU A 209 8.75 5.81 14.78
CA LEU A 209 9.54 4.69 15.28
C LEU A 209 10.38 5.08 16.51
N GLU A 210 11.08 6.23 16.48
CA GLU A 210 11.83 6.72 17.62
C GLU A 210 10.95 6.98 18.84
N ASN A 211 9.74 7.48 18.66
CA ASN A 211 8.81 7.74 19.77
C ASN A 211 8.24 6.46 20.36
N GLU A 212 7.81 5.52 19.52
CA GLU A 212 7.10 4.31 19.95
C GLU A 212 8.05 3.17 20.39
N TYR A 213 9.27 3.10 19.80
CA TYR A 213 10.18 1.95 19.93
C TYR A 213 11.59 2.34 20.40
N ARG A 214 11.70 3.40 21.17
CA ARG A 214 12.97 4.06 21.60
C ARG A 214 14.02 3.13 22.21
N ARG A 215 13.62 1.98 22.77
CA ARG A 215 14.49 1.06 23.51
C ARG A 215 14.95 -0.15 22.68
N MET A 216 14.61 -0.22 21.42
CA MET A 216 14.93 -1.36 20.55
C MET A 216 16.32 -1.21 19.91
N ASP A 217 16.97 -2.33 19.64
CA ASP A 217 18.34 -2.40 19.12
C ASP A 217 18.53 -1.82 17.71
N TYR A 218 17.48 -1.78 16.91
CA TYR A 218 17.48 -1.15 15.58
C TYR A 218 17.39 0.38 15.61
N GLY A 219 17.36 0.98 16.78
CA GLY A 219 17.32 2.45 16.95
C GLY A 219 18.55 3.16 16.36
N SER A 220 19.72 2.51 16.33
CA SER A 220 20.91 3.04 15.66
C SER A 220 20.72 3.12 14.15
N GLN A 221 20.18 2.06 13.53
CA GLN A 221 19.89 2.00 12.10
C GLN A 221 18.80 3.03 11.72
N ALA A 222 17.78 3.20 12.57
CA ALA A 222 16.75 4.19 12.37
C ALA A 222 17.31 5.63 12.40
N ARG A 223 18.22 5.93 13.33
CA ARG A 223 18.90 7.23 13.43
C ARG A 223 19.83 7.48 12.24
N GLU A 224 20.64 6.50 11.89
CA GLU A 224 21.52 6.60 10.70
C GLU A 224 20.69 6.85 9.43
N LEU A 225 19.58 6.15 9.27
CA LEU A 225 18.65 6.36 8.17
C LEU A 225 18.03 7.76 8.24
N LEU A 226 17.62 8.23 9.42
CA LEU A 226 17.05 9.56 9.63
C LEU A 226 18.07 10.67 9.32
N GLU A 227 19.32 10.51 9.75
CA GLU A 227 20.42 11.43 9.45
C GLU A 227 20.80 11.46 7.97
N SER A 228 20.65 10.33 7.28
CA SER A 228 20.89 10.23 5.85
C SER A 228 19.77 10.86 4.98
N ILE A 229 18.63 11.16 5.58
CA ILE A 229 17.58 11.94 4.93
C ILE A 229 17.96 13.42 5.08
N PRO A 230 18.15 14.16 3.98
CA PRO A 230 18.57 15.55 4.05
C PRO A 230 17.65 16.34 4.99
N ILE A 231 18.20 16.97 6.01
CA ILE A 231 17.47 17.98 6.78
C ILE A 231 17.19 19.08 5.78
N PRO A 232 15.93 19.45 5.53
CA PRO A 232 15.69 20.61 4.69
C PRO A 232 16.37 21.79 5.38
N ILE A 233 17.51 22.21 4.84
CA ILE A 233 18.12 23.46 5.18
C ILE A 233 17.00 24.46 4.94
N LYS A 234 16.71 25.32 5.89
CA LYS A 234 15.54 26.21 6.01
C LYS A 234 15.02 26.67 4.65
N ALA A 235 14.07 25.93 4.10
CA ALA A 235 13.50 26.25 2.81
C ALA A 235 12.94 27.68 2.85
N LYS A 236 13.09 28.39 1.75
CA LYS A 236 12.60 29.77 1.65
C LYS A 236 11.08 29.85 1.86
N TYR A 237 10.36 28.82 1.37
CA TYR A 237 8.91 28.76 1.45
C TYR A 237 8.43 27.44 2.09
N LYS A 238 7.31 27.52 2.83
CA LYS A 238 6.61 26.37 3.35
C LYS A 238 5.28 26.21 2.62
N VAL A 239 4.98 25.02 2.11
CA VAL A 239 3.70 24.67 1.47
C VAL A 239 3.06 23.56 2.28
N GLY A 240 1.80 23.76 2.68
CA GLY A 240 1.01 22.75 3.37
C GLY A 240 0.45 21.70 2.42
N ILE A 241 0.31 20.48 2.89
CA ILE A 241 -0.36 19.38 2.17
C ILE A 241 -1.43 18.79 3.08
N ILE A 242 -2.67 18.68 2.57
CA ILE A 242 -3.79 18.06 3.30
C ILE A 242 -4.40 16.97 2.44
N LEU A 243 -4.12 15.71 2.78
CA LEU A 243 -4.53 14.52 2.02
C LEU A 243 -5.06 13.42 2.95
N PRO A 244 -5.91 12.50 2.47
CA PRO A 244 -6.28 11.30 3.22
C PRO A 244 -5.11 10.31 3.16
N LEU A 245 -4.26 10.28 4.17
CA LEU A 245 -3.09 9.39 4.26
C LEU A 245 -3.31 8.21 5.19
N SER A 246 -4.55 8.00 5.64
CA SER A 246 -5.01 6.84 6.41
C SER A 246 -6.44 6.46 5.99
N GLY A 247 -6.87 5.23 6.37
CA GLY A 247 -8.19 4.69 6.04
C GLY A 247 -8.35 4.30 4.57
N ILE A 248 -9.59 4.05 4.13
CA ILE A 248 -9.91 3.50 2.80
C ILE A 248 -9.49 4.39 1.62
N HIS A 249 -9.30 5.69 1.85
CA HIS A 249 -8.89 6.64 0.81
C HIS A 249 -7.37 6.88 0.75
N ARG A 250 -6.60 6.20 1.59
CA ARG A 250 -5.14 6.33 1.66
C ARG A 250 -4.45 6.14 0.29
N PRO A 251 -4.80 5.11 -0.52
CA PRO A 251 -4.13 4.92 -1.81
C PRO A 251 -4.21 6.14 -2.74
N PHE A 252 -5.34 6.84 -2.73
CA PHE A 252 -5.49 8.06 -3.54
C PHE A 252 -4.69 9.24 -2.97
N GLY A 253 -4.65 9.38 -1.65
CA GLY A 253 -3.84 10.42 -0.99
C GLY A 253 -2.35 10.25 -1.27
N GLU A 254 -1.85 9.03 -1.22
CA GLU A 254 -0.46 8.69 -1.52
C GLU A 254 -0.10 8.98 -2.99
N ARG A 255 -0.97 8.65 -3.92
CA ARG A 255 -0.79 8.97 -5.35
C ARG A 255 -0.63 10.48 -5.58
N VAL A 256 -1.47 11.30 -4.95
CA VAL A 256 -1.33 12.77 -4.99
C VAL A 256 0.00 13.21 -4.38
N LEU A 257 0.35 12.66 -3.22
CA LEU A 257 1.60 13.01 -2.52
C LEU A 257 2.84 12.70 -3.38
N GLN A 258 2.90 11.52 -4.00
CA GLN A 258 3.97 11.13 -4.91
C GLN A 258 4.16 12.13 -6.04
N ALA A 259 3.07 12.51 -6.71
CA ALA A 259 3.13 13.46 -7.82
C ALA A 259 3.57 14.88 -7.38
N VAL A 260 3.10 15.33 -6.22
CA VAL A 260 3.51 16.60 -5.63
C VAL A 260 5.00 16.59 -5.26
N GLN A 261 5.47 15.51 -4.66
CA GLN A 261 6.90 15.35 -4.30
C GLN A 261 7.79 15.34 -5.55
N LEU A 262 7.38 14.63 -6.60
CA LEU A 262 8.11 14.60 -7.87
C LEU A 262 8.24 16.02 -8.45
N ALA A 263 7.13 16.76 -8.53
CA ALA A 263 7.12 18.12 -9.06
C ALA A 263 8.04 19.07 -8.29
N ILE A 264 8.09 18.96 -6.97
CA ILE A 264 8.93 19.81 -6.12
C ILE A 264 10.41 19.40 -6.20
N LYS A 265 10.72 18.09 -6.24
CA LYS A 265 12.09 17.56 -6.27
C LYS A 265 12.88 17.99 -7.51
N GLU A 266 12.23 18.13 -8.66
CA GLU A 266 12.85 18.54 -9.92
C GLU A 266 13.59 19.90 -9.87
N THR A 267 13.47 20.67 -8.77
CA THR A 267 14.14 21.95 -8.66
C THR A 267 15.58 21.92 -8.27
N ASP A 268 16.08 20.83 -7.68
CA ASP A 268 17.38 20.85 -7.01
C ASP A 268 18.46 20.06 -7.73
N SER A 269 18.61 20.25 -9.03
CA SER A 269 19.75 19.72 -9.80
C SER A 269 21.11 20.34 -9.40
N GLN A 270 21.11 21.37 -8.53
CA GLN A 270 22.33 22.07 -8.09
C GLN A 270 22.71 21.88 -6.62
N GLY A 271 21.99 21.04 -5.85
CA GLY A 271 22.42 20.62 -4.51
C GLY A 271 22.48 21.71 -3.43
N LYS A 272 21.79 22.82 -3.58
CA LYS A 272 21.77 23.89 -2.58
C LYS A 272 20.35 24.27 -2.19
N ASN A 273 19.99 23.95 -0.95
CA ASN A 273 18.78 24.36 -0.22
C ASN A 273 17.44 24.22 -0.97
N PRO A 274 16.55 23.34 -0.54
CA PRO A 274 15.24 23.23 -1.16
C PRO A 274 14.50 24.59 -1.10
N LEU A 275 13.98 25.04 -2.23
CA LEU A 275 13.17 26.27 -2.30
C LEU A 275 11.92 26.14 -1.44
N ILE A 276 11.32 24.94 -1.43
CA ILE A 276 10.03 24.64 -0.81
C ILE A 276 10.17 23.48 0.19
N SER A 277 9.63 23.69 1.40
CA SER A 277 9.41 22.63 2.38
C SER A 277 7.94 22.23 2.39
N LEU A 278 7.65 20.95 2.27
CA LEU A 278 6.29 20.39 2.31
C LEU A 278 5.91 20.00 3.74
N LEU A 279 4.80 20.54 4.24
CA LEU A 279 4.26 20.24 5.57
C LEU A 279 2.98 19.43 5.46
N ILE A 280 3.11 18.13 5.66
CA ILE A 280 2.05 17.16 5.41
C ILE A 280 1.13 17.03 6.62
N ARG A 281 -0.19 16.98 6.38
CA ARG A 281 -1.24 16.70 7.36
C ARG A 281 -2.19 15.64 6.79
N ASP A 282 -2.46 14.63 7.59
CA ASP A 282 -3.45 13.59 7.26
C ASP A 282 -4.85 14.09 7.60
N SER A 283 -5.70 14.21 6.60
CA SER A 283 -7.11 14.56 6.77
C SER A 283 -7.97 13.40 7.26
N LYS A 284 -7.48 12.17 7.23
CA LYS A 284 -8.20 10.93 7.55
C LYS A 284 -9.55 10.78 6.83
N GLY A 285 -9.74 11.51 5.71
CA GLY A 285 -11.04 11.61 5.05
C GLY A 285 -12.10 12.35 5.86
N ASN A 286 -11.73 13.06 6.93
CA ASN A 286 -12.63 13.72 7.87
C ASN A 286 -12.65 15.25 7.65
N PRO A 287 -13.85 15.87 7.49
CA PRO A 287 -13.97 17.32 7.25
C PRO A 287 -13.40 18.18 8.38
N TRP A 288 -13.53 17.75 9.63
CA TRP A 288 -13.04 18.50 10.80
C TRP A 288 -11.51 18.44 10.92
N GLU A 289 -10.92 17.29 10.63
CA GLU A 289 -9.45 17.15 10.58
C GLU A 289 -8.87 18.01 9.45
N ALA A 290 -9.51 18.05 8.29
CA ALA A 290 -9.08 18.91 7.18
C ALA A 290 -9.17 20.40 7.54
N GLU A 291 -10.25 20.86 8.17
CA GLU A 291 -10.41 22.22 8.65
C GLU A 291 -9.34 22.61 9.69
N LYS A 292 -9.12 21.72 10.68
CA LYS A 292 -8.09 21.88 11.71
C LYS A 292 -6.70 21.97 11.10
N ALA A 293 -6.40 21.10 10.12
CA ALA A 293 -5.12 21.11 9.41
C ALA A 293 -4.86 22.43 8.69
N VAL A 294 -5.86 23.03 8.00
CA VAL A 294 -5.75 24.36 7.42
C VAL A 294 -5.40 25.39 8.50
N GLY A 295 -6.12 25.38 9.63
CA GLY A 295 -5.87 26.29 10.75
C GLY A 295 -4.43 26.20 11.27
N GLU A 296 -3.94 24.98 11.53
CA GLU A 296 -2.59 24.75 12.04
C GLU A 296 -1.50 25.18 11.05
N LEU A 297 -1.64 24.77 9.78
CA LEU A 297 -0.68 25.10 8.73
C LEU A 297 -0.54 26.62 8.55
N VAL A 298 -1.64 27.37 8.63
CA VAL A 298 -1.59 28.83 8.47
C VAL A 298 -1.12 29.53 9.74
N THR A 299 -1.70 29.20 10.90
CA THR A 299 -1.45 29.98 12.13
C THR A 299 -0.14 29.62 12.81
N LYS A 300 0.23 28.34 12.85
CA LYS A 300 1.45 27.85 13.51
C LYS A 300 2.64 27.79 12.55
N GLU A 301 2.44 27.20 11.38
CA GLU A 301 3.52 26.89 10.43
C GLU A 301 3.81 28.04 9.45
N LYS A 302 2.85 28.96 9.25
CA LYS A 302 2.98 30.11 8.33
C LYS A 302 3.24 29.67 6.88
N VAL A 303 2.46 28.71 6.37
CA VAL A 303 2.57 28.25 4.98
C VAL A 303 2.14 29.35 4.00
N ILE A 304 2.76 29.36 2.81
CA ILE A 304 2.46 30.30 1.74
C ILE A 304 1.26 29.87 0.88
N ALA A 305 1.02 28.56 0.79
CA ALA A 305 -0.09 27.93 0.08
C ALA A 305 -0.37 26.54 0.65
N ILE A 306 -1.52 25.97 0.32
CA ILE A 306 -1.92 24.61 0.71
C ILE A 306 -2.33 23.83 -0.54
N ILE A 307 -1.83 22.60 -0.70
CA ILE A 307 -2.23 21.62 -1.71
C ILE A 307 -3.17 20.60 -1.07
N GLY A 308 -4.31 20.34 -1.71
CA GLY A 308 -5.42 19.54 -1.18
C GLY A 308 -6.57 20.44 -0.71
N PRO A 309 -7.65 19.84 -0.17
CA PRO A 309 -7.89 18.42 -0.03
C PRO A 309 -8.25 17.73 -1.36
N LEU A 310 -8.24 16.38 -1.32
CA LEU A 310 -8.62 15.55 -2.47
C LEU A 310 -10.13 15.24 -2.47
N LEU A 311 -10.67 14.85 -1.33
CA LEU A 311 -12.03 14.31 -1.24
C LEU A 311 -13.08 15.41 -1.15
N SER A 312 -14.21 15.23 -1.85
CA SER A 312 -15.34 16.16 -1.82
C SER A 312 -15.94 16.36 -0.43
N ILE A 313 -15.90 15.33 0.42
CA ILE A 313 -16.39 15.40 1.80
C ILE A 313 -15.54 16.35 2.67
N THR A 314 -14.24 16.43 2.44
CA THR A 314 -13.32 17.28 3.21
C THR A 314 -13.19 18.70 2.65
N PHE A 315 -13.63 18.90 1.40
CA PHE A 315 -13.39 20.12 0.65
C PHE A 315 -14.05 21.35 1.27
N GLU A 316 -15.34 21.28 1.57
CA GLU A 316 -16.13 22.47 1.95
C GLU A 316 -15.59 23.16 3.21
N LYS A 317 -15.29 22.39 4.26
CA LYS A 317 -14.74 22.92 5.50
C LYS A 317 -13.33 23.46 5.33
N ALA A 318 -12.48 22.76 4.59
CA ALA A 318 -11.12 23.21 4.30
C ALA A 318 -11.14 24.51 3.46
N ALA A 319 -11.96 24.56 2.41
CA ALA A 319 -12.09 25.73 1.55
C ALA A 319 -12.61 26.97 2.30
N ARG A 320 -13.64 26.79 3.13
CA ARG A 320 -14.16 27.88 3.98
C ARG A 320 -13.09 28.42 4.93
N LYS A 321 -12.31 27.52 5.56
CA LYS A 321 -11.24 27.89 6.47
C LYS A 321 -10.09 28.60 5.75
N ALA A 322 -9.70 28.13 4.57
CA ALA A 322 -8.66 28.74 3.74
C ALA A 322 -9.06 30.15 3.28
N GLN A 323 -10.32 30.33 2.85
CA GLN A 323 -10.89 31.63 2.50
C GLN A 323 -10.89 32.59 3.70
N GLN A 324 -11.32 32.11 4.88
CA GLN A 324 -11.32 32.89 6.12
C GLN A 324 -9.91 33.38 6.51
N LEU A 325 -8.91 32.50 6.35
CA LEU A 325 -7.52 32.76 6.72
C LEU A 325 -6.71 33.41 5.58
N LYS A 326 -7.32 33.64 4.43
CA LYS A 326 -6.71 34.25 3.23
C LYS A 326 -5.45 33.52 2.79
N VAL A 327 -5.51 32.17 2.70
CA VAL A 327 -4.43 31.34 2.21
C VAL A 327 -4.87 30.59 0.95
N PRO A 328 -4.06 30.57 -0.13
CA PRO A 328 -4.38 29.83 -1.34
C PRO A 328 -4.49 28.34 -1.05
N LEU A 329 -5.62 27.74 -1.43
CA LEU A 329 -5.91 26.31 -1.32
C LEU A 329 -6.08 25.73 -2.72
N LEU A 330 -5.12 24.93 -3.17
CA LEU A 330 -5.16 24.23 -4.44
C LEU A 330 -5.77 22.85 -4.26
N THR A 331 -7.06 22.70 -4.57
CA THR A 331 -7.82 21.48 -4.32
C THR A 331 -7.96 20.60 -5.56
N PHE A 332 -8.04 19.28 -5.34
CA PHE A 332 -8.36 18.26 -6.37
C PHE A 332 -9.80 17.78 -6.27
N SER A 333 -10.60 18.32 -5.37
CA SER A 333 -12.02 17.99 -5.23
C SER A 333 -12.79 18.31 -6.51
N GLN A 334 -13.68 17.40 -6.91
CA GLN A 334 -14.59 17.60 -8.04
C GLN A 334 -15.86 18.39 -7.65
N LYS A 335 -16.07 18.61 -6.34
CA LYS A 335 -17.19 19.38 -5.84
C LYS A 335 -17.03 20.85 -6.22
N GLU A 336 -18.06 21.44 -6.81
CA GLU A 336 -18.04 22.86 -7.16
C GLU A 336 -17.89 23.75 -5.92
N VAL A 337 -17.22 24.90 -6.08
CA VAL A 337 -17.03 25.85 -5.00
C VAL A 337 -18.38 26.48 -4.64
N PRO A 338 -18.90 26.25 -3.42
CA PRO A 338 -20.27 26.63 -3.07
C PRO A 338 -20.45 28.14 -2.84
N TYR A 339 -19.39 28.89 -2.85
CA TYR A 339 -19.38 30.30 -2.49
C TYR A 339 -18.89 31.15 -3.69
N GLY A 340 -19.76 31.82 -4.39
CA GLY A 340 -19.51 32.81 -5.43
C GLY A 340 -18.04 33.12 -5.75
N LYS A 341 -17.60 34.35 -5.55
CA LYS A 341 -16.18 34.73 -5.76
C LYS A 341 -15.28 34.18 -4.63
N SER A 342 -14.30 33.34 -4.97
CA SER A 342 -13.26 32.92 -4.05
C SER A 342 -11.88 33.21 -4.66
N ASP A 343 -11.16 34.13 -4.07
CA ASP A 343 -9.82 34.50 -4.53
C ASP A 343 -8.74 33.61 -3.90
N PHE A 344 -9.13 32.65 -3.02
CA PHE A 344 -8.21 31.80 -2.29
C PHE A 344 -8.45 30.29 -2.48
N VAL A 345 -9.43 29.90 -3.31
CA VAL A 345 -9.69 28.49 -3.61
C VAL A 345 -9.50 28.23 -5.09
N PHE A 346 -8.50 27.42 -5.41
CA PHE A 346 -8.06 27.07 -6.76
C PHE A 346 -8.39 25.62 -7.06
N GLN A 347 -9.36 25.39 -7.92
CA GLN A 347 -9.82 24.03 -8.21
C GLN A 347 -9.04 23.42 -9.37
N ASN A 348 -8.16 22.47 -9.07
CA ASN A 348 -7.36 21.74 -10.05
C ASN A 348 -7.85 20.30 -10.26
N SER A 349 -9.13 20.14 -10.54
CA SER A 349 -9.78 18.86 -10.83
C SER A 349 -10.47 18.88 -12.19
N ILE A 350 -10.92 17.72 -12.66
CA ILE A 350 -11.83 17.61 -13.80
C ILE A 350 -13.24 17.51 -13.24
N THR A 351 -14.08 18.51 -13.47
CA THR A 351 -15.47 18.45 -13.01
C THR A 351 -16.34 17.67 -14.00
N PRO A 352 -17.47 17.09 -13.57
CA PRO A 352 -18.45 16.51 -14.49
C PRO A 352 -18.90 17.48 -15.58
N ALA A 353 -19.11 18.76 -15.24
CA ALA A 353 -19.51 19.78 -16.21
C ALA A 353 -18.46 20.01 -17.30
N ASP A 354 -17.16 20.11 -16.94
CA ASP A 354 -16.07 20.26 -17.92
C ASP A 354 -16.03 19.08 -18.88
N GLN A 355 -16.18 17.86 -18.35
CA GLN A 355 -16.18 16.64 -19.15
C GLN A 355 -17.32 16.65 -20.17
N ILE A 356 -18.54 16.91 -19.70
CA ILE A 356 -19.73 16.88 -20.55
C ILE A 356 -19.68 18.00 -21.59
N GLN A 357 -19.29 19.22 -21.23
CA GLN A 357 -19.17 20.33 -22.18
C GLN A 357 -18.18 20.00 -23.30
N THR A 358 -17.03 19.42 -22.95
CA THR A 358 -16.00 19.03 -23.93
C THR A 358 -16.51 17.88 -24.83
N LEU A 359 -17.05 16.82 -24.24
CA LEU A 359 -17.52 15.63 -24.96
C LEU A 359 -18.64 15.97 -25.91
N VAL A 360 -19.67 16.67 -25.45
CA VAL A 360 -20.84 17.05 -26.28
C VAL A 360 -20.45 18.06 -27.36
N ASN A 361 -19.51 18.97 -27.07
CA ASN A 361 -18.98 19.88 -28.08
C ASN A 361 -18.34 19.13 -29.25
N VAL A 362 -17.51 18.12 -28.96
CA VAL A 362 -16.88 17.30 -30.00
C VAL A 362 -17.91 16.43 -30.70
N ALA A 363 -18.80 15.79 -29.95
CA ALA A 363 -19.83 14.91 -30.51
C ALA A 363 -20.74 15.66 -31.55
N ILE A 364 -21.20 16.86 -31.21
CA ILE A 364 -22.13 17.63 -32.06
C ILE A 364 -21.39 18.40 -33.16
N ASN A 365 -20.32 19.11 -32.84
CA ASN A 365 -19.69 20.07 -33.75
C ASN A 365 -18.63 19.46 -34.66
N LYS A 366 -18.00 18.34 -34.25
CA LYS A 366 -16.94 17.69 -35.04
C LYS A 366 -17.37 16.35 -35.64
N LEU A 367 -18.15 15.56 -34.88
CA LEU A 367 -18.64 14.25 -35.33
C LEU A 367 -20.04 14.35 -35.96
N GLU A 368 -20.65 15.53 -35.90
CA GLU A 368 -21.97 15.82 -36.46
C GLU A 368 -23.10 14.94 -35.91
N LEU A 369 -22.91 14.35 -34.71
CA LEU A 369 -23.93 13.53 -34.05
C LEU A 369 -25.10 14.42 -33.61
N ARG A 370 -26.34 13.99 -33.83
CA ARG A 370 -27.55 14.76 -33.53
C ARG A 370 -28.49 14.06 -32.57
N THR A 371 -28.45 12.75 -32.54
CA THR A 371 -29.36 11.91 -31.76
C THR A 371 -28.60 11.11 -30.73
N PHE A 372 -29.06 11.17 -29.49
CA PHE A 372 -28.35 10.59 -28.35
C PHE A 372 -29.26 9.72 -27.50
N ALA A 373 -28.65 8.77 -26.80
CA ALA A 373 -29.24 8.09 -25.66
C ALA A 373 -28.24 8.06 -24.50
N VAL A 374 -28.73 7.78 -23.28
CA VAL A 374 -27.92 7.65 -22.11
C VAL A 374 -28.18 6.30 -21.43
N PHE A 375 -27.13 5.55 -21.16
CA PHE A 375 -27.19 4.27 -20.47
C PHE A 375 -26.37 4.40 -19.18
N TYR A 376 -27.03 4.44 -18.00
CA TYR A 376 -26.37 4.94 -16.79
C TYR A 376 -26.66 4.09 -15.54
N PRO A 377 -25.70 3.96 -14.60
CA PRO A 377 -25.95 3.30 -13.32
C PRO A 377 -26.96 4.11 -12.50
N ASN A 378 -27.90 3.43 -11.84
CA ASN A 378 -28.88 4.05 -10.96
C ASN A 378 -28.27 4.44 -9.61
N SER A 379 -27.35 5.40 -9.68
CA SER A 379 -26.61 5.96 -8.55
C SER A 379 -26.61 7.50 -8.62
N PRO A 380 -26.25 8.20 -7.54
CA PRO A 380 -26.10 9.66 -7.56
C PRO A 380 -25.11 10.12 -8.65
N TYR A 381 -24.04 9.35 -8.89
CA TYR A 381 -23.06 9.62 -9.95
C TYR A 381 -23.68 9.51 -11.34
N GLY A 382 -24.28 8.37 -11.65
CA GLY A 382 -24.89 8.13 -12.97
C GLY A 382 -26.01 9.12 -13.28
N LEU A 383 -26.87 9.41 -12.29
CA LEU A 383 -27.96 10.37 -12.43
C LEU A 383 -27.43 11.80 -12.66
N HIS A 384 -26.39 12.20 -11.97
CA HIS A 384 -25.77 13.51 -12.16
C HIS A 384 -25.22 13.69 -13.57
N PHE A 385 -24.42 12.72 -14.05
CA PHE A 385 -23.88 12.74 -15.42
C PHE A 385 -24.96 12.68 -16.49
N LYS A 386 -25.99 11.85 -16.30
CA LYS A 386 -27.14 11.76 -17.19
C LYS A 386 -27.83 13.11 -17.35
N ASN A 387 -28.07 13.82 -16.25
CA ASN A 387 -28.72 15.13 -16.26
C ASN A 387 -27.85 16.18 -16.99
N LEU A 388 -26.55 16.24 -16.66
CA LEU A 388 -25.62 17.18 -17.32
C LEU A 388 -25.51 16.91 -18.81
N PHE A 389 -25.38 15.63 -19.22
CA PHE A 389 -25.29 15.28 -20.64
C PHE A 389 -26.56 15.65 -21.39
N THR A 390 -27.71 15.32 -20.83
CA THR A 390 -29.01 15.62 -21.46
C THR A 390 -29.18 17.14 -21.64
N GLN A 391 -28.91 17.91 -20.61
CA GLN A 391 -29.03 19.38 -20.68
C GLN A 391 -28.07 19.98 -21.71
N GLU A 392 -26.80 19.56 -21.71
CA GLU A 392 -25.81 20.11 -22.62
C GLU A 392 -26.04 19.69 -24.07
N ALA A 393 -26.45 18.42 -24.32
CA ALA A 393 -26.79 17.94 -25.64
C ALA A 393 -27.97 18.75 -26.25
N ILE A 394 -29.03 18.96 -25.46
CA ILE A 394 -30.20 19.77 -25.90
C ILE A 394 -29.80 21.23 -26.12
N ARG A 395 -29.01 21.83 -25.21
CA ARG A 395 -28.52 23.19 -25.33
C ARG A 395 -27.74 23.45 -26.63
N ARG A 396 -27.05 22.41 -27.13
CA ARG A 396 -26.29 22.49 -28.41
C ARG A 396 -27.06 22.00 -29.64
N GLY A 397 -28.37 21.77 -29.52
CA GLY A 397 -29.23 21.40 -30.63
C GLY A 397 -29.31 19.89 -30.94
N GLY A 398 -28.77 19.04 -30.07
CA GLY A 398 -28.94 17.60 -30.12
C GLY A 398 -30.29 17.15 -29.54
N LYS A 399 -30.70 15.92 -29.86
CA LYS A 399 -31.92 15.29 -29.33
C LYS A 399 -31.54 14.08 -28.49
N VAL A 400 -32.05 13.98 -27.26
CA VAL A 400 -31.88 12.81 -26.41
C VAL A 400 -33.18 11.97 -26.46
N PHE A 401 -33.13 10.83 -27.10
CA PHE A 401 -34.29 9.96 -27.31
C PHE A 401 -34.72 9.17 -26.11
N GLY A 402 -33.78 8.93 -25.17
CA GLY A 402 -34.09 8.21 -23.97
C GLY A 402 -32.90 8.05 -23.05
N ALA A 403 -33.19 7.64 -21.84
CA ALA A 403 -32.20 7.30 -20.85
C ALA A 403 -32.61 6.04 -20.10
N VAL A 404 -31.71 5.07 -20.02
CA VAL A 404 -31.94 3.77 -19.38
C VAL A 404 -31.05 3.65 -18.17
N ALA A 405 -31.67 3.42 -17.04
CA ALA A 405 -30.98 3.15 -15.79
C ALA A 405 -30.80 1.64 -15.60
N TYR A 406 -29.66 1.22 -15.09
CA TYR A 406 -29.38 -0.14 -14.65
C TYR A 406 -28.87 -0.16 -13.20
N HIS A 407 -28.97 -1.31 -12.55
CA HIS A 407 -28.53 -1.44 -11.17
C HIS A 407 -27.01 -1.35 -11.06
N GLU A 408 -26.50 -0.69 -10.01
CA GLU A 408 -25.07 -0.36 -9.86
C GLU A 408 -24.16 -1.61 -9.78
N GLU A 409 -24.67 -2.74 -9.28
CA GLU A 409 -23.92 -4.00 -9.20
C GLU A 409 -24.28 -5.01 -10.31
N GLN A 410 -25.09 -4.61 -11.27
CA GLN A 410 -25.54 -5.46 -12.38
C GLN A 410 -24.40 -5.80 -13.34
N THR A 411 -24.38 -7.04 -13.82
CA THR A 411 -23.39 -7.54 -14.80
C THR A 411 -24.02 -8.02 -16.09
N ASP A 412 -25.34 -8.27 -16.11
CA ASP A 412 -26.12 -8.59 -17.32
C ASP A 412 -27.06 -7.43 -17.65
N PHE A 413 -26.84 -6.82 -18.79
CA PHE A 413 -27.56 -5.64 -19.28
C PHE A 413 -28.54 -5.98 -20.42
N GLY A 414 -28.76 -7.28 -20.67
CA GLY A 414 -29.54 -7.74 -21.79
C GLY A 414 -30.98 -7.26 -21.82
N GLN A 415 -31.62 -7.10 -20.65
CA GLN A 415 -33.02 -6.60 -20.60
C GLN A 415 -33.09 -5.13 -21.01
N GLU A 416 -32.21 -4.30 -20.45
CA GLU A 416 -32.13 -2.87 -20.72
C GLU A 416 -31.77 -2.59 -22.18
N ILE A 417 -30.82 -3.35 -22.75
CA ILE A 417 -30.40 -3.24 -24.14
C ILE A 417 -31.56 -3.60 -25.07
N LYS A 418 -32.19 -4.77 -24.86
CA LYS A 418 -33.34 -5.20 -25.68
C LYS A 418 -34.51 -4.24 -25.57
N GLY A 419 -34.83 -3.80 -24.37
CA GLY A 419 -35.94 -2.87 -24.11
C GLY A 419 -35.75 -1.53 -24.80
N PHE A 420 -34.56 -0.93 -24.72
CA PHE A 420 -34.27 0.36 -25.32
C PHE A 420 -34.21 0.29 -26.87
N PHE A 421 -33.45 -0.66 -27.39
CA PHE A 421 -33.28 -0.81 -28.85
C PHE A 421 -34.41 -1.54 -29.52
N LYS A 422 -35.47 -1.94 -28.79
CA LYS A 422 -36.63 -2.71 -29.24
C LYS A 422 -36.21 -3.90 -30.11
N ILE A 423 -35.32 -4.72 -29.54
CA ILE A 423 -34.70 -5.85 -30.23
C ILE A 423 -35.69 -7.01 -30.25
N GLU A 424 -36.12 -7.41 -31.44
CA GLU A 424 -36.94 -8.59 -31.67
C GLU A 424 -36.06 -9.81 -31.93
N ASN A 425 -36.40 -10.93 -31.28
CA ASN A 425 -35.78 -12.23 -31.54
C ASN A 425 -36.42 -12.82 -32.79
N ILE A 426 -35.75 -12.79 -33.93
CA ILE A 426 -36.23 -13.42 -35.14
C ILE A 426 -35.87 -14.90 -35.10
N GLN A 427 -36.79 -15.74 -34.60
CA GLN A 427 -36.64 -17.19 -34.70
C GLN A 427 -36.76 -17.60 -36.17
N LYS A 428 -35.67 -17.97 -36.83
CA LYS A 428 -35.73 -18.66 -38.11
C LYS A 428 -36.23 -20.08 -37.86
N HIS A 429 -37.49 -20.33 -38.18
CA HIS A 429 -38.09 -21.67 -38.19
C HIS A 429 -37.44 -22.51 -39.29
N GLY A 430 -36.53 -23.42 -38.90
CA GLY A 430 -35.97 -24.46 -39.77
C GLY A 430 -35.40 -25.60 -38.94
N PRO A 431 -35.55 -26.89 -39.40
CA PRO A 431 -35.25 -28.04 -38.55
C PRO A 431 -33.77 -28.36 -38.31
N GLN A 432 -32.83 -27.54 -38.77
CA GLN A 432 -31.40 -27.79 -38.60
C GLN A 432 -30.63 -26.47 -38.49
N ARG A 433 -30.48 -25.94 -37.30
CA ARG A 433 -29.30 -25.24 -36.74
C ARG A 433 -29.68 -24.46 -35.50
N LYS A 434 -29.43 -24.99 -34.34
CA LYS A 434 -29.46 -24.31 -33.05
C LYS A 434 -28.24 -23.38 -32.92
N ARG A 435 -28.15 -22.24 -33.60
CA ARG A 435 -27.09 -21.26 -33.30
C ARG A 435 -27.16 -19.87 -33.95
N ASP A 436 -28.19 -19.51 -34.71
CA ASP A 436 -28.26 -18.16 -35.28
C ASP A 436 -29.54 -17.46 -34.81
N GLU A 437 -29.53 -16.98 -33.54
CA GLU A 437 -30.46 -15.93 -33.12
C GLU A 437 -30.01 -14.65 -33.80
N GLU A 438 -30.78 -14.15 -34.77
CA GLU A 438 -30.51 -12.88 -35.42
C GLU A 438 -31.26 -11.78 -34.64
N PHE A 439 -30.48 -10.90 -33.96
CA PHE A 439 -31.03 -9.75 -33.28
C PHE A 439 -31.15 -8.57 -34.24
N LYS A 440 -32.29 -7.90 -34.26
CA LYS A 440 -32.50 -6.74 -35.12
C LYS A 440 -32.97 -5.54 -34.31
N PRO A 441 -32.06 -4.60 -33.94
CA PRO A 441 -32.43 -3.34 -33.31
C PRO A 441 -33.35 -2.51 -34.20
N SER A 442 -34.46 -2.00 -33.66
CA SER A 442 -35.41 -1.13 -34.35
C SER A 442 -35.22 0.35 -33.99
N VAL A 443 -34.44 0.66 -32.97
CA VAL A 443 -34.09 2.03 -32.58
C VAL A 443 -32.62 2.26 -32.87
N SER A 444 -32.29 3.37 -33.50
CA SER A 444 -30.94 3.82 -33.76
C SER A 444 -30.74 5.23 -33.21
N VAL A 445 -29.56 5.49 -32.65
CA VAL A 445 -29.08 6.81 -32.22
C VAL A 445 -27.65 6.99 -32.71
N ASP A 446 -27.21 8.23 -32.95
CA ASP A 446 -25.85 8.50 -33.41
C ASP A 446 -24.83 8.28 -32.30
N GLY A 447 -25.20 8.65 -31.04
CA GLY A 447 -24.33 8.55 -29.87
C GLY A 447 -25.00 7.95 -28.64
N LEU A 448 -24.28 7.09 -27.92
CA LEU A 448 -24.72 6.52 -26.66
C LEU A 448 -23.72 6.92 -25.56
N PHE A 449 -24.20 7.70 -24.60
CA PHE A 449 -23.38 8.13 -23.46
C PHE A 449 -23.52 7.14 -22.28
N ILE A 450 -22.37 6.67 -21.75
CA ILE A 450 -22.33 5.67 -20.68
C ILE A 450 -21.38 6.20 -19.57
N PRO A 451 -21.89 6.88 -18.54
CA PRO A 451 -21.08 7.36 -17.40
C PRO A 451 -20.85 6.24 -16.39
N ASP A 452 -19.88 5.36 -16.65
CA ASP A 452 -19.51 4.29 -15.73
C ASP A 452 -18.00 3.99 -15.81
N THR A 453 -17.53 3.04 -15.00
CA THR A 453 -16.13 2.60 -14.94
C THR A 453 -15.76 1.76 -16.17
N HIS A 454 -14.46 1.77 -16.52
CA HIS A 454 -13.91 1.06 -17.66
C HIS A 454 -14.27 -0.44 -17.73
N ASP A 455 -14.32 -1.15 -16.58
CA ASP A 455 -14.63 -2.58 -16.54
C ASP A 455 -16.11 -2.83 -16.89
N ARG A 456 -17.00 -2.05 -16.30
CA ARG A 456 -18.44 -2.17 -16.55
C ARG A 456 -18.78 -1.76 -17.96
N VAL A 457 -18.17 -0.68 -18.44
CA VAL A 457 -18.33 -0.24 -19.82
C VAL A 457 -17.85 -1.30 -20.80
N GLY A 458 -16.69 -1.93 -20.58
CA GLY A 458 -16.22 -3.04 -21.39
C GLY A 458 -17.25 -4.17 -21.49
N THR A 459 -17.90 -4.51 -20.38
CA THR A 459 -18.99 -5.50 -20.33
C THR A 459 -20.23 -5.06 -21.11
N ILE A 460 -20.66 -3.79 -20.91
CA ILE A 460 -21.82 -3.22 -21.63
C ILE A 460 -21.58 -3.24 -23.14
N LEU A 461 -20.41 -2.78 -23.60
CA LEU A 461 -20.07 -2.74 -25.02
C LEU A 461 -20.04 -4.15 -25.64
N SER A 462 -19.53 -5.14 -24.92
CA SER A 462 -19.54 -6.53 -25.36
C SER A 462 -20.94 -7.09 -25.48
N GLN A 463 -21.86 -6.77 -24.58
CA GLN A 463 -23.24 -7.19 -24.65
C GLN A 463 -24.02 -6.41 -25.73
N MET A 464 -23.74 -5.13 -25.95
CA MET A 464 -24.29 -4.36 -27.07
C MET A 464 -23.93 -5.01 -28.42
N ALA A 465 -22.66 -5.40 -28.57
CA ALA A 465 -22.21 -6.09 -29.78
C ALA A 465 -22.86 -7.48 -29.94
N TYR A 466 -23.06 -8.22 -28.84
CA TYR A 466 -23.76 -9.50 -28.83
C TYR A 466 -25.20 -9.36 -29.37
N TYR A 467 -25.90 -8.28 -29.03
CA TYR A 467 -27.24 -7.96 -29.50
C TYR A 467 -27.27 -7.21 -30.82
N ASP A 468 -26.19 -7.20 -31.59
CA ASP A 468 -26.03 -6.58 -32.89
C ASP A 468 -26.32 -5.07 -32.94
N VAL A 469 -26.13 -4.39 -31.83
CA VAL A 469 -26.20 -2.92 -31.75
C VAL A 469 -24.95 -2.33 -32.40
N LYS A 470 -25.13 -1.72 -33.58
CA LYS A 470 -24.05 -1.21 -34.45
C LYS A 470 -24.34 0.21 -34.93
N GLY A 471 -23.31 0.88 -35.46
CA GLY A 471 -23.46 2.21 -36.06
C GLY A 471 -23.64 3.34 -35.03
N ILE A 472 -23.32 3.07 -33.74
CA ILE A 472 -23.45 4.02 -32.66
C ILE A 472 -22.05 4.43 -32.19
N THR A 473 -21.82 5.73 -31.97
CA THR A 473 -20.63 6.22 -31.31
C THR A 473 -20.81 6.14 -29.80
N PHE A 474 -20.01 5.31 -29.14
CA PHE A 474 -20.01 5.21 -27.67
C PHE A 474 -19.22 6.36 -27.08
N LEU A 475 -19.83 7.05 -26.09
CA LEU A 475 -19.31 8.26 -25.48
C LEU A 475 -19.15 8.05 -23.96
N GLY A 476 -18.02 8.44 -23.39
CA GLY A 476 -17.71 8.21 -21.98
C GLY A 476 -17.00 9.34 -21.24
N THR A 477 -16.89 9.16 -19.95
CA THR A 477 -16.16 10.03 -19.03
C THR A 477 -14.70 9.56 -18.88
N ASN A 478 -13.88 10.32 -18.13
CA ASN A 478 -12.53 9.90 -17.78
C ASN A 478 -12.45 8.60 -16.97
N ALA A 479 -13.56 8.12 -16.40
CA ALA A 479 -13.64 6.80 -15.74
C ALA A 479 -13.45 5.62 -16.73
N TRP A 480 -13.49 5.87 -18.04
CA TRP A 480 -13.16 4.88 -19.06
C TRP A 480 -11.65 4.66 -19.25
N ASN A 481 -10.83 5.58 -18.74
CA ASN A 481 -9.38 5.51 -18.88
C ASN A 481 -8.78 4.46 -17.94
N GLY A 482 -8.99 3.19 -18.27
CA GLY A 482 -8.50 2.06 -17.51
C GLY A 482 -8.40 0.80 -18.35
N PRO A 483 -7.74 -0.25 -17.86
CA PRO A 483 -7.44 -1.46 -18.65
C PRO A 483 -8.68 -2.21 -19.11
N GLY A 484 -9.75 -2.21 -18.34
CA GLY A 484 -10.97 -2.97 -18.61
C GLY A 484 -11.68 -2.56 -19.90
N LEU A 485 -11.56 -1.30 -20.33
CA LEU A 485 -12.15 -0.85 -21.58
C LEU A 485 -11.67 -1.71 -22.78
N LEU A 486 -10.36 -1.99 -22.83
CA LEU A 486 -9.78 -2.79 -23.90
C LEU A 486 -9.75 -4.29 -23.56
N SER A 487 -9.45 -4.68 -22.32
CA SER A 487 -9.30 -6.08 -21.95
C SER A 487 -10.64 -6.84 -21.93
N ILE A 488 -11.74 -6.16 -21.56
CA ILE A 488 -13.10 -6.72 -21.51
C ILE A 488 -13.88 -6.36 -22.78
N GLY A 489 -13.84 -5.08 -23.18
CA GLY A 489 -14.57 -4.60 -24.34
C GLY A 489 -14.01 -5.11 -25.68
N GLY A 490 -12.70 -5.33 -25.75
CA GLY A 490 -12.04 -5.86 -26.95
C GLY A 490 -12.43 -5.13 -28.23
N LYS A 491 -12.86 -5.89 -29.26
CA LYS A 491 -13.33 -5.33 -30.54
C LYS A 491 -14.62 -4.53 -30.41
N SER A 492 -15.42 -4.78 -29.38
CA SER A 492 -16.68 -4.06 -29.16
C SER A 492 -16.44 -2.62 -28.67
N ALA A 493 -15.25 -2.32 -28.19
CA ALA A 493 -14.86 -0.96 -27.80
C ALA A 493 -14.31 -0.13 -28.97
N GLU A 494 -14.17 -0.70 -30.17
CA GLU A 494 -13.63 0.01 -31.32
C GLU A 494 -14.49 1.24 -31.69
N GLY A 495 -13.86 2.38 -31.89
CA GLY A 495 -14.52 3.67 -32.11
C GLY A 495 -15.07 4.37 -30.87
N ALA A 496 -15.05 3.72 -29.70
CA ALA A 496 -15.49 4.31 -28.44
C ALA A 496 -14.62 5.53 -28.06
N MET A 497 -15.27 6.61 -27.61
CA MET A 497 -14.61 7.88 -27.32
C MET A 497 -14.91 8.34 -25.91
N TYR A 498 -13.93 8.94 -25.26
CA TYR A 498 -14.10 9.50 -23.92
C TYR A 498 -13.20 10.70 -23.68
N VAL A 499 -13.57 11.49 -22.70
CA VAL A 499 -12.84 12.71 -22.33
C VAL A 499 -11.88 12.43 -21.19
N ASP A 500 -10.67 13.02 -21.24
CA ASP A 500 -9.74 13.03 -20.11
C ASP A 500 -8.91 14.33 -20.11
N ALA A 501 -8.09 14.50 -19.10
CA ALA A 501 -7.10 15.57 -19.00
C ALA A 501 -5.67 15.11 -19.27
N PHE A 502 -5.43 13.82 -19.30
CA PHE A 502 -4.08 13.26 -19.42
C PHE A 502 -4.05 12.02 -20.31
N PHE A 503 -3.05 11.98 -21.18
CA PHE A 503 -2.75 10.80 -21.99
C PHE A 503 -1.26 10.49 -21.91
N LYS A 504 -0.91 9.36 -21.28
CA LYS A 504 0.48 8.98 -21.02
C LYS A 504 1.35 8.76 -22.26
N ARG A 505 0.73 8.60 -23.43
CA ARG A 505 1.41 8.47 -24.74
C ARG A 505 1.34 9.76 -25.56
N ASP A 506 0.96 10.88 -24.97
CA ASP A 506 0.99 12.19 -25.64
C ASP A 506 2.43 12.49 -26.08
N PRO A 507 2.66 12.90 -27.35
CA PRO A 507 3.99 13.11 -27.89
C PRO A 507 4.68 14.38 -27.36
N SER A 508 4.00 15.19 -26.55
CA SER A 508 4.61 16.41 -26.02
C SER A 508 5.82 16.09 -25.11
N PRO A 509 6.93 16.84 -25.24
CA PRO A 509 8.11 16.61 -24.40
C PRO A 509 7.83 16.68 -22.90
N ALA A 510 6.92 17.56 -22.49
CA ALA A 510 6.55 17.72 -21.07
C ALA A 510 5.87 16.46 -20.52
N VAL A 511 4.95 15.84 -21.28
CA VAL A 511 4.29 14.61 -20.88
C VAL A 511 5.28 13.44 -20.89
N ALA A 512 6.09 13.31 -21.94
CA ALA A 512 7.09 12.24 -22.04
C ALA A 512 8.05 12.29 -20.85
N TYR A 513 8.57 13.45 -20.52
CA TYR A 513 9.45 13.67 -19.36
C TYR A 513 8.78 13.29 -18.03
N PHE A 514 7.55 13.77 -17.80
CA PHE A 514 6.79 13.46 -16.60
C PHE A 514 6.56 11.95 -16.43
N VAL A 515 6.15 11.27 -17.51
CA VAL A 515 5.88 9.82 -17.49
C VAL A 515 7.15 9.03 -17.19
N GLU A 516 8.27 9.40 -17.81
CA GLU A 516 9.56 8.74 -17.62
C GLU A 516 10.08 8.91 -16.19
N GLU A 517 10.09 10.15 -15.67
CA GLU A 517 10.54 10.44 -14.31
C GLU A 517 9.65 9.78 -13.25
N PHE A 518 8.34 9.79 -13.48
CA PHE A 518 7.40 9.15 -12.57
C PHE A 518 7.61 7.64 -12.55
N ARG A 519 7.75 7.00 -13.72
CA ARG A 519 8.02 5.57 -13.85
C ARG A 519 9.36 5.20 -13.21
N ARG A 520 10.39 5.98 -13.43
CA ARG A 520 11.72 5.78 -12.84
C ARG A 520 11.66 5.83 -11.30
N THR A 521 10.88 6.76 -10.75
CA THR A 521 10.81 6.98 -9.30
C THR A 521 9.89 5.99 -8.59
N TYR A 522 8.72 5.67 -9.19
CA TYR A 522 7.66 4.90 -8.52
C TYR A 522 7.36 3.54 -9.16
N GLN A 523 8.13 3.13 -10.18
CA GLN A 523 8.04 1.83 -10.87
C GLN A 523 6.65 1.51 -11.45
N ARG A 524 5.85 2.54 -11.75
CA ARG A 524 4.54 2.46 -12.39
C ARG A 524 4.28 3.68 -13.27
N ASP A 525 3.33 3.56 -14.18
CA ASP A 525 2.89 4.70 -14.99
C ASP A 525 2.03 5.67 -14.15
N PRO A 526 2.12 6.98 -14.39
CA PRO A 526 1.18 7.94 -13.83
C PRO A 526 -0.16 7.85 -14.56
N GLU A 527 -1.22 8.21 -13.84
CA GLU A 527 -2.57 8.38 -14.35
C GLU A 527 -3.02 9.84 -14.23
N THR A 528 -4.28 10.12 -14.56
CA THR A 528 -4.82 11.48 -14.56
C THR A 528 -4.71 12.18 -13.20
N LEU A 529 -4.90 11.46 -12.10
CA LEU A 529 -4.79 12.03 -10.74
C LEU A 529 -3.37 12.53 -10.45
N GLU A 530 -2.37 11.76 -10.82
CA GLU A 530 -0.96 12.17 -10.67
C GLU A 530 -0.61 13.34 -11.57
N ALA A 531 -1.10 13.37 -12.81
CA ALA A 531 -0.86 14.46 -13.73
C ALA A 531 -1.47 15.78 -13.24
N LEU A 532 -2.70 15.74 -12.71
CA LEU A 532 -3.33 16.91 -12.07
C LEU A 532 -2.53 17.41 -10.88
N SER A 533 -2.08 16.48 -10.02
CA SER A 533 -1.36 16.82 -8.80
C SER A 533 0.03 17.37 -9.07
N TYR A 534 0.71 16.79 -10.04
CA TYR A 534 1.99 17.27 -10.55
C TYR A 534 1.90 18.70 -11.09
N ASP A 535 0.91 18.97 -11.95
CA ASP A 535 0.71 20.30 -12.51
C ASP A 535 0.45 21.37 -11.45
N GLY A 536 -0.38 21.05 -10.45
CA GLY A 536 -0.67 21.97 -9.36
C GLY A 536 0.57 22.34 -8.55
N ALA A 537 1.38 21.34 -8.20
CA ALA A 537 2.61 21.53 -7.46
C ALA A 537 3.68 22.26 -8.29
N LYS A 538 3.82 21.88 -9.57
CA LYS A 538 4.76 22.49 -10.52
C LYS A 538 4.43 23.97 -10.75
N LEU A 539 3.15 24.31 -10.90
CA LEU A 539 2.72 25.71 -11.04
C LEU A 539 3.10 26.57 -9.82
N LEU A 540 2.83 26.06 -8.60
CA LEU A 540 3.24 26.75 -7.38
C LEU A 540 4.76 26.95 -7.34
N LYS A 541 5.53 25.92 -7.68
CA LYS A 541 6.98 25.96 -7.75
C LYS A 541 7.48 27.01 -8.74
N GLU A 542 6.97 27.03 -9.97
CA GLU A 542 7.39 28.00 -11.00
C GLU A 542 7.15 29.45 -10.56
N ILE A 543 6.03 29.73 -9.90
CA ILE A 543 5.76 31.07 -9.32
C ILE A 543 6.81 31.39 -8.25
N LEU A 544 7.07 30.49 -7.32
CA LEU A 544 8.01 30.69 -6.22
C LEU A 544 9.47 30.79 -6.67
N GLN A 545 9.81 30.19 -7.83
CA GLN A 545 11.13 30.32 -8.46
C GLN A 545 11.32 31.64 -9.19
N SER A 546 10.31 32.05 -9.95
CA SER A 546 10.40 33.22 -10.83
C SER A 546 10.12 34.55 -10.12
N LYS A 547 9.42 34.51 -8.98
CA LYS A 547 8.98 35.67 -8.24
C LYS A 547 9.30 35.61 -6.76
N THR A 548 9.52 36.74 -6.13
CA THR A 548 9.62 36.83 -4.67
C THR A 548 8.21 37.00 -4.10
N VAL A 549 7.69 35.94 -3.50
CA VAL A 549 6.36 35.93 -2.86
C VAL A 549 6.54 36.06 -1.36
N SER A 550 5.99 37.11 -0.75
CA SER A 550 6.18 37.41 0.68
C SER A 550 4.98 37.03 1.56
N SER A 551 3.83 36.80 0.96
CA SER A 551 2.59 36.50 1.70
C SER A 551 1.66 35.55 0.94
N PRO A 552 0.75 34.85 1.66
CA PRO A 552 -0.30 34.07 1.01
C PRO A 552 -1.21 34.87 0.08
N LEU A 553 -1.48 36.14 0.41
CA LEU A 553 -2.26 37.01 -0.45
C LEU A 553 -1.58 37.21 -1.80
N GLN A 554 -0.29 37.59 -1.78
CA GLN A 554 0.48 37.75 -3.01
C GLN A 554 0.56 36.43 -3.80
N MET A 555 0.68 35.27 -3.14
CA MET A 555 0.64 33.97 -3.82
C MET A 555 -0.69 33.75 -4.53
N SER A 556 -1.80 34.16 -3.93
CA SER A 556 -3.13 34.08 -4.56
C SER A 556 -3.22 35.00 -5.80
N GLU A 557 -2.74 36.23 -5.70
CA GLU A 557 -2.70 37.17 -6.81
C GLU A 557 -1.89 36.65 -7.99
N GLU A 558 -0.71 36.05 -7.71
CA GLU A 558 0.14 35.44 -8.74
C GLU A 558 -0.53 34.26 -9.42
N LEU A 559 -1.20 33.38 -8.66
CA LEU A 559 -1.97 32.27 -9.22
C LEU A 559 -3.07 32.75 -10.17
N LEU A 560 -3.75 33.82 -9.85
CA LEU A 560 -4.81 34.40 -10.69
C LEU A 560 -4.29 35.05 -11.99
N GLN A 561 -3.01 35.39 -12.03
CA GLN A 561 -2.40 36.02 -13.23
C GLN A 561 -1.89 35.00 -14.25
N ILE A 562 -1.60 33.77 -13.86
CA ILE A 562 -1.07 32.74 -14.75
C ILE A 562 -2.15 32.23 -15.71
N LYS A 563 -1.89 32.37 -17.04
CA LYS A 563 -2.82 31.94 -18.11
C LYS A 563 -2.18 31.00 -19.12
N ASN A 564 -0.85 30.89 -19.16
CA ASN A 564 -0.11 30.19 -20.20
C ASN A 564 0.82 29.09 -19.62
N PHE A 565 0.48 28.52 -18.45
CA PHE A 565 1.22 27.41 -17.89
C PHE A 565 1.13 26.20 -18.81
N GLN A 566 2.24 25.47 -18.96
CA GLN A 566 2.34 24.28 -19.80
C GLN A 566 2.22 23.03 -18.94
N GLY A 567 1.01 22.73 -18.51
CA GLY A 567 0.72 21.56 -17.70
C GLY A 567 0.62 20.27 -18.51
N VAL A 568 1.05 19.15 -17.94
CA VAL A 568 0.96 17.82 -18.54
C VAL A 568 -0.50 17.31 -18.59
N SER A 569 -1.38 17.86 -17.74
CA SER A 569 -2.82 17.61 -17.71
C SER A 569 -3.63 18.70 -18.42
N GLY A 570 -3.01 19.48 -19.30
CA GLY A 570 -3.65 20.55 -20.02
C GLY A 570 -4.01 21.79 -19.18
N LEU A 571 -3.54 21.89 -17.94
CA LEU A 571 -3.68 23.09 -17.11
C LEU A 571 -2.91 24.25 -17.74
N LYS A 572 -3.58 25.41 -17.87
CA LYS A 572 -2.97 26.66 -18.36
C LYS A 572 -2.88 27.74 -17.28
N GLY A 573 -3.60 27.57 -16.18
CA GLY A 573 -3.63 28.49 -15.06
C GLY A 573 -5.01 28.61 -14.44
N PHE A 574 -5.24 29.73 -13.75
CA PHE A 574 -6.51 30.02 -13.09
C PHE A 574 -7.05 31.39 -13.54
N GLY A 575 -8.35 31.43 -13.76
CA GLY A 575 -9.08 32.64 -14.07
C GLY A 575 -9.65 33.30 -12.83
N GLU A 576 -10.56 34.26 -13.05
CA GLU A 576 -11.32 34.90 -11.98
C GLU A 576 -11.97 33.85 -11.06
N ASN A 577 -12.02 34.13 -9.77
CA ASN A 577 -12.59 33.29 -8.74
C ASN A 577 -11.89 31.90 -8.59
N GLY A 578 -10.60 31.78 -8.95
CA GLY A 578 -9.86 30.55 -8.85
C GLY A 578 -10.32 29.43 -9.79
N LYS A 579 -11.15 29.77 -10.80
CA LYS A 579 -11.61 28.80 -11.79
C LYS A 579 -10.46 28.40 -12.71
N LYS A 580 -10.24 27.09 -12.86
CA LYS A 580 -9.18 26.57 -13.73
C LYS A 580 -9.39 26.97 -15.21
N ILE A 581 -8.28 27.23 -15.88
CA ILE A 581 -8.19 27.31 -17.34
C ILE A 581 -7.48 26.05 -17.80
N ARG A 582 -8.22 25.14 -18.45
CA ARG A 582 -7.72 23.81 -18.82
C ARG A 582 -8.27 23.40 -20.19
N THR A 583 -7.45 22.72 -20.97
CA THR A 583 -7.88 22.03 -22.18
C THR A 583 -7.98 20.53 -21.86
N LEU A 584 -9.18 19.98 -21.98
CA LEU A 584 -9.40 18.53 -21.95
C LEU A 584 -9.15 17.94 -23.33
N ILE A 585 -8.81 16.66 -23.36
CA ILE A 585 -8.56 15.87 -24.58
C ILE A 585 -9.66 14.84 -24.78
N ILE A 586 -9.89 14.48 -26.04
CA ILE A 586 -10.71 13.32 -26.38
C ILE A 586 -9.79 12.18 -26.75
N LEU A 587 -10.06 11.03 -26.17
CA LEU A 587 -9.39 9.77 -26.43
C LEU A 587 -10.34 8.85 -27.18
N ARG A 588 -9.83 8.07 -28.13
CA ARG A 588 -10.60 7.12 -28.93
C ARG A 588 -9.91 5.77 -28.96
N VAL A 589 -10.69 4.71 -28.95
CA VAL A 589 -10.20 3.37 -29.26
C VAL A 589 -10.10 3.24 -30.77
N ASN A 590 -8.90 2.97 -31.28
CA ASN A 590 -8.62 2.75 -32.68
C ASN A 590 -7.65 1.58 -32.86
N LYS A 591 -8.04 0.57 -33.63
CA LYS A 591 -7.29 -0.68 -33.87
C LYS A 591 -6.83 -1.33 -32.57
N GLY A 592 -7.71 -1.35 -31.56
CA GLY A 592 -7.46 -1.94 -30.25
C GLY A 592 -6.46 -1.16 -29.38
N GLN A 593 -6.17 0.09 -29.72
CA GLN A 593 -5.33 0.99 -28.94
C GLN A 593 -6.06 2.29 -28.62
N ILE A 594 -5.65 2.93 -27.52
CA ILE A 594 -6.15 4.27 -27.22
C ILE A 594 -5.25 5.29 -27.91
N GLU A 595 -5.85 6.23 -28.62
CA GLU A 595 -5.19 7.35 -29.26
C GLU A 595 -5.88 8.67 -28.89
N ARG A 596 -5.14 9.77 -28.96
CA ARG A 596 -5.70 11.12 -28.82
C ARG A 596 -6.35 11.54 -30.15
N VAL A 597 -7.57 12.05 -30.08
CA VAL A 597 -8.22 12.67 -31.24
C VAL A 597 -7.73 14.10 -31.32
N GLU A 598 -7.13 14.46 -32.45
CA GLU A 598 -6.70 15.85 -32.70
C GLU A 598 -7.89 16.80 -32.63
N PRO A 599 -7.68 18.00 -32.05
CA PRO A 599 -8.74 18.97 -31.80
C PRO A 599 -9.38 19.55 -33.08
#